data_3a2dbeadd677d4cd6665b5301c55ac51
#
_entry.id   3a2dbeadd677d4cd6665b5301c55ac51
#
_cell.length_a   1.000
_cell.length_b   1.000
_cell.length_c   1.000
_cell.angle_alpha   90.00
_cell.angle_beta   90.00
_cell.angle_gamma   90.00
#
_symmetry.space_group_name_H-M   'P 1'
#
loop_
_entity.id
_entity.type
_entity.pdbx_description
1 polymer ?
#
loop_
_entity_poly.entity_id
_entity_poly.type
_entity_poly.pdbx_seq_one_letter_code
_entity_poly.pdbx_strand_id
1 'polypeptide(L)'
;MSSKKGAMKKKLENMHLGKRINYGYKMVITMMLISGLLSIAVIGVLFFNMLNYVNKVNASDQAVKVCRINVTAAARNVREMALNPDKSTYEDYEQDAKTLLEDIDVQLKTIKKAGIVPEDQYNEYSKALSDWANTGYSIMDKIKAGQKDGAVDQIINECTPKLNKTVELAKEIDKLTDERSLQAVVSTYVCAAVGLIVIIICLTCAWRLIKRTGKFVLDTFLEPLHAIEDVAKELTEGNLHSTLDYKSDDELGRLAHSLRNSI
;
A
#
# COMPACT_ATOMS: atom_id res chain seq x y z
N MET A 1 0.36 -35.26 -17.76
CA MET A 1 1.52 -34.33 -17.70
C MET A 1 2.82 -34.91 -18.27
N SER A 2 3.01 -36.19 -18.33
CA SER A 2 4.20 -36.89 -18.88
C SER A 2 4.40 -36.70 -20.39
N SER A 3 3.33 -36.79 -21.21
CA SER A 3 3.39 -36.69 -22.68
C SER A 3 3.88 -35.35 -23.23
N LYS A 4 3.48 -34.21 -22.60
CA LYS A 4 3.94 -32.86 -23.01
C LYS A 4 5.42 -32.61 -22.71
N LYS A 5 5.97 -33.25 -21.65
CA LYS A 5 7.40 -33.17 -21.32
C LYS A 5 8.27 -33.87 -22.38
N GLY A 6 7.84 -35.02 -22.87
CA GLY A 6 8.55 -35.76 -23.92
C GLY A 6 8.56 -35.05 -25.29
N ALA A 7 7.43 -34.44 -25.66
CA ALA A 7 7.35 -33.67 -26.90
C ALA A 7 8.20 -32.42 -26.91
N MET A 8 8.28 -31.72 -25.76
CA MET A 8 9.11 -30.51 -25.62
C MET A 8 10.61 -30.87 -25.62
N LYS A 9 11.01 -31.97 -24.98
CA LYS A 9 12.37 -32.47 -25.01
C LYS A 9 12.81 -32.80 -26.43
N LYS A 10 12.02 -33.55 -27.16
CA LYS A 10 12.25 -33.96 -28.58
C LYS A 10 12.32 -32.77 -29.54
N LYS A 11 11.52 -31.71 -29.30
CA LYS A 11 11.56 -30.45 -30.07
C LYS A 11 12.81 -29.64 -29.83
N LEU A 12 13.34 -29.67 -28.61
CA LEU A 12 14.58 -28.99 -28.26
C LEU A 12 15.82 -29.74 -28.78
N GLU A 13 15.81 -31.06 -28.77
CA GLU A 13 16.90 -31.92 -29.30
C GLU A 13 17.15 -31.71 -30.80
N ASN A 14 16.14 -31.34 -31.56
CA ASN A 14 16.25 -31.08 -33.00
C ASN A 14 16.53 -29.63 -33.38
N MET A 15 16.81 -28.75 -32.39
CA MET A 15 17.12 -27.33 -32.64
C MET A 15 18.62 -27.10 -32.65
N HIS A 16 19.11 -26.23 -33.57
CA HIS A 16 20.47 -25.74 -33.56
C HIS A 16 20.87 -25.19 -32.15
N LEU A 17 22.11 -25.43 -31.79
CA LEU A 17 22.71 -25.12 -30.51
C LEU A 17 22.39 -23.69 -30.00
N GLY A 18 22.66 -22.68 -30.84
CA GLY A 18 22.38 -21.30 -30.54
C GLY A 18 20.91 -20.98 -30.26
N LYS A 19 19.98 -21.68 -30.92
CA LYS A 19 18.53 -21.52 -30.70
C LYS A 19 18.08 -22.13 -29.37
N ARG A 20 18.71 -23.21 -28.89
CA ARG A 20 18.43 -23.83 -27.58
C ARG A 20 18.83 -22.93 -26.45
N ILE A 21 20.04 -22.36 -26.51
CA ILE A 21 20.54 -21.40 -25.52
C ILE A 21 19.62 -20.18 -25.46
N ASN A 22 19.33 -19.60 -26.62
CA ASN A 22 18.49 -18.40 -26.72
C ASN A 22 17.07 -18.64 -26.16
N TYR A 23 16.51 -19.84 -26.34
CA TYR A 23 15.22 -20.22 -25.75
C TYR A 23 15.26 -20.25 -24.21
N GLY A 24 16.33 -20.82 -23.64
CA GLY A 24 16.54 -20.82 -22.18
C GLY A 24 16.65 -19.41 -21.61
N TYR A 25 17.47 -18.55 -22.21
CA TYR A 25 17.57 -17.15 -21.81
C TYR A 25 16.28 -16.36 -21.92
N LYS A 26 15.56 -16.50 -23.03
CA LYS A 26 14.25 -15.86 -23.23
C LYS A 26 13.26 -16.27 -22.14
N MET A 27 13.24 -17.53 -21.76
CA MET A 27 12.34 -18.03 -20.71
C MET A 27 12.66 -17.41 -19.34
N VAL A 28 13.94 -17.29 -18.98
CA VAL A 28 14.37 -16.67 -17.74
C VAL A 28 14.04 -15.16 -17.74
N ILE A 29 14.37 -14.46 -18.83
CA ILE A 29 14.07 -13.03 -18.98
C ILE A 29 12.56 -12.78 -18.87
N THR A 30 11.73 -13.58 -19.54
CA THR A 30 10.27 -13.44 -19.49
C THR A 30 9.75 -13.60 -18.06
N MET A 31 10.27 -14.59 -17.31
CA MET A 31 9.88 -14.77 -15.90
C MET A 31 10.34 -13.63 -15.00
N MET A 32 11.53 -13.05 -15.22
CA MET A 32 12.01 -11.87 -14.51
C MET A 32 11.12 -10.66 -14.79
N LEU A 33 10.71 -10.45 -16.04
CA LEU A 33 9.81 -9.35 -16.41
C LEU A 33 8.43 -9.52 -15.76
N ILE A 34 7.85 -10.74 -15.79
CA ILE A 34 6.56 -11.02 -15.12
C ILE A 34 6.66 -10.78 -13.62
N SER A 35 7.72 -11.26 -12.97
CA SER A 35 7.94 -11.05 -11.54
C SER A 35 8.09 -9.56 -11.21
N GLY A 36 8.84 -8.81 -12.03
CA GLY A 36 9.01 -7.37 -11.88
C GLY A 36 7.69 -6.60 -12.00
N LEU A 37 6.89 -6.91 -13.02
CA LEU A 37 5.58 -6.30 -13.21
C LEU A 37 4.60 -6.60 -12.05
N LEU A 38 4.59 -7.85 -11.56
CA LEU A 38 3.79 -8.21 -10.39
C LEU A 38 4.23 -7.45 -9.14
N SER A 39 5.52 -7.30 -8.92
CA SER A 39 6.05 -6.52 -7.78
C SER A 39 5.63 -5.05 -7.84
N ILE A 40 5.71 -4.43 -9.01
CA ILE A 40 5.25 -3.05 -9.25
C ILE A 40 3.75 -2.92 -8.97
N ALA A 41 2.94 -3.89 -9.42
CA ALA A 41 1.50 -3.90 -9.17
C ALA A 41 1.17 -3.99 -7.67
N VAL A 42 1.84 -4.86 -6.92
CA VAL A 42 1.67 -4.99 -5.46
C VAL A 42 2.03 -3.67 -4.75
N ILE A 43 3.17 -3.06 -5.11
CA ILE A 43 3.60 -1.77 -4.54
C ILE A 43 2.55 -0.69 -4.86
N GLY A 44 2.03 -0.66 -6.09
CA GLY A 44 0.99 0.29 -6.50
C GLY A 44 -0.28 0.17 -5.68
N VAL A 45 -0.76 -1.05 -5.41
CA VAL A 45 -1.94 -1.30 -4.56
C VAL A 45 -1.68 -0.85 -3.12
N LEU A 46 -0.53 -1.18 -2.54
CA LEU A 46 -0.17 -0.76 -1.18
C LEU A 46 -0.08 0.78 -1.07
N PHE A 47 0.52 1.43 -2.06
CA PHE A 47 0.62 2.89 -2.10
C PHE A 47 -0.76 3.54 -2.20
N PHE A 48 -1.65 3.01 -3.05
CA PHE A 48 -3.02 3.51 -3.16
C PHE A 48 -3.82 3.35 -1.87
N ASN A 49 -3.70 2.21 -1.20
CA ASN A 49 -4.33 1.97 0.11
C ASN A 49 -3.80 2.94 1.16
N MET A 50 -2.49 3.20 1.19
CA MET A 50 -1.87 4.16 2.11
C MET A 50 -2.37 5.59 1.87
N LEU A 51 -2.43 6.03 0.60
CA LEU A 51 -2.97 7.35 0.26
C LEU A 51 -4.43 7.49 0.68
N ASN A 52 -5.24 6.46 0.47
CA ASN A 52 -6.64 6.46 0.85
C ASN A 52 -6.82 6.54 2.37
N TYR A 53 -5.99 5.80 3.12
CA TYR A 53 -5.95 5.88 4.57
C TYR A 53 -5.59 7.29 5.07
N VAL A 54 -4.47 7.84 4.59
CA VAL A 54 -3.97 9.15 5.05
C VAL A 54 -4.94 10.28 4.69
N ASN A 55 -5.41 10.32 3.45
CA ASN A 55 -6.20 11.46 2.94
C ASN A 55 -7.68 11.40 3.34
N LYS A 56 -8.18 10.23 3.71
CA LYS A 56 -9.60 10.09 4.08
C LYS A 56 -9.76 9.72 5.55
N VAL A 57 -9.27 8.55 5.95
CA VAL A 57 -9.53 8.03 7.29
C VAL A 57 -8.84 8.88 8.35
N ASN A 58 -7.53 9.02 8.25
CA ASN A 58 -6.74 9.78 9.22
C ASN A 58 -7.09 11.27 9.20
N ALA A 59 -7.34 11.85 8.02
CA ALA A 59 -7.73 13.24 7.91
C ALA A 59 -9.08 13.52 8.58
N SER A 60 -10.07 12.63 8.43
CA SER A 60 -11.37 12.74 9.09
C SER A 60 -11.26 12.56 10.60
N ASP A 61 -10.52 11.56 11.06
CA ASP A 61 -10.28 11.29 12.47
C ASP A 61 -9.64 12.49 13.18
N GLN A 62 -8.55 13.04 12.62
CA GLN A 62 -7.89 14.22 13.17
C GLN A 62 -8.82 15.43 13.18
N ALA A 63 -9.58 15.66 12.12
CA ALA A 63 -10.48 16.80 12.03
C ALA A 63 -11.59 16.75 13.12
N VAL A 64 -12.17 15.57 13.38
CA VAL A 64 -13.18 15.40 14.44
C VAL A 64 -12.56 15.65 15.83
N LYS A 65 -11.37 15.13 16.09
CA LYS A 65 -10.64 15.37 17.35
C LYS A 65 -10.32 16.84 17.56
N VAL A 66 -9.89 17.56 16.52
CA VAL A 66 -9.66 19.01 16.57
C VAL A 66 -10.96 19.77 16.82
N CYS A 67 -12.07 19.44 16.13
CA CYS A 67 -13.36 20.06 16.42
C CYS A 67 -13.78 19.90 17.90
N ARG A 68 -13.59 18.71 18.47
CA ARG A 68 -13.92 18.44 19.89
C ARG A 68 -13.05 19.25 20.85
N ILE A 69 -11.77 19.40 20.56
CA ILE A 69 -10.85 20.23 21.34
C ILE A 69 -11.27 21.70 21.25
N ASN A 70 -11.52 22.19 20.04
CA ASN A 70 -11.84 23.59 19.80
C ASN A 70 -13.18 24.00 20.41
N VAL A 71 -14.21 23.16 20.27
CA VAL A 71 -15.53 23.45 20.89
C VAL A 71 -15.41 23.53 22.40
N THR A 72 -14.61 22.67 23.02
CA THR A 72 -14.40 22.66 24.47
C THR A 72 -13.59 23.88 24.91
N ALA A 73 -12.55 24.27 24.16
CA ALA A 73 -11.75 25.44 24.42
C ALA A 73 -12.55 26.75 24.26
N ALA A 74 -13.34 26.85 23.17
CA ALA A 74 -14.21 28.01 22.96
C ALA A 74 -15.27 28.13 24.05
N ALA A 75 -15.86 26.99 24.48
CA ALA A 75 -16.81 27.00 25.63
C ALA A 75 -16.14 27.52 26.94
N ARG A 76 -14.87 27.15 27.15
CA ARG A 76 -14.10 27.65 28.28
C ARG A 76 -13.92 29.16 28.17
N ASN A 77 -13.50 29.70 27.02
CA ASN A 77 -13.31 31.13 26.83
C ASN A 77 -14.61 31.93 27.08
N VAL A 78 -15.76 31.43 26.60
CA VAL A 78 -17.05 32.04 26.88
C VAL A 78 -17.37 32.05 28.38
N ARG A 79 -17.06 31.00 29.13
CA ARG A 79 -17.26 30.92 30.58
C ARG A 79 -16.31 31.87 31.33
N GLU A 80 -15.03 31.89 30.94
CA GLU A 80 -14.04 32.82 31.53
C GLU A 80 -14.49 34.29 31.35
N MET A 81 -14.96 34.65 30.16
CA MET A 81 -15.52 35.98 29.88
C MET A 81 -16.71 36.29 30.79
N ALA A 82 -17.59 35.33 31.08
CA ALA A 82 -18.73 35.52 31.96
C ALA A 82 -18.33 35.70 33.44
N LEU A 83 -17.29 34.97 33.87
CA LEU A 83 -16.83 34.93 35.26
C LEU A 83 -15.85 36.07 35.60
N ASN A 84 -15.08 36.54 34.63
CA ASN A 84 -14.05 37.56 34.86
C ASN A 84 -14.70 38.93 35.12
N PRO A 85 -14.36 39.61 36.22
CA PRO A 85 -14.82 40.99 36.50
C PRO A 85 -14.12 42.03 35.61
N ASP A 86 -12.91 41.74 35.11
CA ASP A 86 -12.14 42.64 34.29
C ASP A 86 -12.60 42.66 32.84
N LYS A 87 -13.32 43.69 32.48
CA LYS A 87 -13.84 43.86 31.12
C LYS A 87 -12.76 44.09 30.06
N SER A 88 -11.54 44.47 30.44
CA SER A 88 -10.45 44.69 29.49
C SER A 88 -10.00 43.40 28.79
N THR A 89 -10.27 42.23 29.40
CA THR A 89 -9.93 40.92 28.88
C THR A 89 -11.02 40.31 27.97
N TYR A 90 -12.19 40.93 27.83
CA TYR A 90 -13.33 40.36 27.11
C TYR A 90 -13.05 40.26 25.62
N GLU A 91 -12.32 41.19 25.05
CA GLU A 91 -11.97 41.21 23.64
C GLU A 91 -11.04 40.03 23.28
N ASP A 92 -10.08 39.73 24.16
CA ASP A 92 -9.16 38.60 23.99
C ASP A 92 -9.90 37.26 24.02
N TYR A 93 -10.78 37.03 25.03
CA TYR A 93 -11.58 35.81 25.13
C TYR A 93 -12.53 35.66 23.95
N GLU A 94 -13.13 36.74 23.47
CA GLU A 94 -13.99 36.73 22.29
C GLU A 94 -13.22 36.37 21.02
N GLN A 95 -12.04 37.00 20.83
CA GLN A 95 -11.20 36.75 19.66
C GLN A 95 -10.70 35.29 19.63
N ASP A 96 -10.26 34.79 20.77
CA ASP A 96 -9.83 33.41 20.92
C ASP A 96 -10.98 32.42 20.59
N ALA A 97 -12.17 32.70 21.14
CA ALA A 97 -13.35 31.86 20.84
C ALA A 97 -13.71 31.89 19.35
N LYS A 98 -13.67 33.04 18.70
CA LYS A 98 -13.94 33.17 17.25
C LYS A 98 -12.92 32.39 16.41
N THR A 99 -11.64 32.52 16.72
CA THR A 99 -10.57 31.79 16.02
C THR A 99 -10.77 30.28 16.09
N LEU A 100 -11.16 29.76 17.28
CA LEU A 100 -11.46 28.35 17.46
C LEU A 100 -12.70 27.91 16.65
N LEU A 101 -13.73 28.77 16.56
CA LEU A 101 -14.93 28.50 15.76
C LEU A 101 -14.64 28.50 14.26
N GLU A 102 -13.80 29.42 13.78
CA GLU A 102 -13.34 29.45 12.38
C GLU A 102 -12.57 28.18 12.00
N ASP A 103 -11.70 27.68 12.91
CA ASP A 103 -11.00 26.42 12.66
C ASP A 103 -11.96 25.23 12.65
N ILE A 104 -13.02 25.22 13.48
CA ILE A 104 -14.07 24.17 13.41
C ILE A 104 -14.69 24.11 12.00
N ASP A 105 -14.94 25.26 11.38
CA ASP A 105 -15.49 25.31 10.01
C ASP A 105 -14.51 24.73 8.98
N VAL A 106 -13.21 24.94 9.15
CA VAL A 106 -12.17 24.34 8.31
C VAL A 106 -12.15 22.81 8.49
N GLN A 107 -12.23 22.35 9.74
CA GLN A 107 -12.25 20.91 10.04
C GLN A 107 -13.51 20.22 9.50
N LEU A 108 -14.68 20.84 9.60
CA LEU A 108 -15.92 20.34 9.04
C LEU A 108 -15.81 20.15 7.52
N LYS A 109 -15.19 21.09 6.80
CA LYS A 109 -14.91 20.95 5.36
C LYS A 109 -13.99 19.76 5.09
N THR A 110 -13.02 19.51 5.94
CA THR A 110 -12.09 18.38 5.85
C THR A 110 -12.83 17.04 6.04
N ILE A 111 -13.70 16.94 7.06
CA ILE A 111 -14.54 15.76 7.31
C ILE A 111 -15.44 15.47 6.08
N LYS A 112 -16.11 16.51 5.56
CA LYS A 112 -16.96 16.38 4.37
C LYS A 112 -16.19 15.90 3.14
N LYS A 113 -15.02 16.50 2.88
CA LYS A 113 -14.14 16.14 1.74
C LYS A 113 -13.61 14.70 1.85
N ALA A 114 -13.32 14.23 3.05
CA ALA A 114 -12.86 12.87 3.30
C ALA A 114 -13.92 11.82 2.92
N GLY A 115 -15.22 12.12 3.10
CA GLY A 115 -16.33 11.30 2.65
C GLY A 115 -16.45 9.95 3.36
N ILE A 116 -15.95 9.83 4.60
CA ILE A 116 -15.98 8.61 5.40
C ILE A 116 -17.18 8.60 6.35
N VAL A 117 -17.48 9.76 6.89
CA VAL A 117 -18.64 9.95 7.77
C VAL A 117 -19.90 9.95 6.91
N PRO A 118 -20.93 9.15 7.25
CA PRO A 118 -22.23 9.19 6.59
C PRO A 118 -22.82 10.60 6.56
N GLU A 119 -23.50 10.94 5.49
CA GLU A 119 -23.98 12.31 5.26
C GLU A 119 -24.98 12.77 6.32
N ASP A 120 -25.83 11.88 6.80
CA ASP A 120 -26.77 12.11 7.89
C ASP A 120 -26.05 12.46 9.20
N GLN A 121 -25.06 11.68 9.60
CA GLN A 121 -24.24 11.94 10.79
C GLN A 121 -23.43 13.23 10.66
N TYR A 122 -22.84 13.47 9.48
CA TYR A 122 -22.13 14.73 9.20
C TYR A 122 -23.06 15.94 9.35
N ASN A 123 -24.27 15.88 8.77
CA ASN A 123 -25.23 16.98 8.82
C ASN A 123 -25.74 17.22 10.24
N GLU A 124 -25.99 16.16 11.01
CA GLU A 124 -26.41 16.29 12.41
C GLU A 124 -25.28 16.93 13.25
N TYR A 125 -24.04 16.47 13.09
CA TYR A 125 -22.88 17.02 13.80
C TYR A 125 -22.60 18.47 13.44
N SER A 126 -22.59 18.81 12.15
CA SER A 126 -22.39 20.17 11.65
C SER A 126 -23.48 21.12 12.17
N LYS A 127 -24.74 20.67 12.16
CA LYS A 127 -25.86 21.45 12.73
C LYS A 127 -25.71 21.67 14.22
N ALA A 128 -25.38 20.63 14.98
CA ALA A 128 -25.18 20.74 16.42
C ALA A 128 -24.05 21.71 16.79
N LEU A 129 -22.94 21.70 16.03
CA LEU A 129 -21.84 22.65 16.18
C LEU A 129 -22.29 24.10 15.88
N SER A 130 -23.04 24.30 14.80
CA SER A 130 -23.56 25.61 14.43
C SER A 130 -24.55 26.15 15.47
N ASP A 131 -25.48 25.31 15.93
CA ASP A 131 -26.47 25.68 16.97
C ASP A 131 -25.78 26.00 18.29
N TRP A 132 -24.69 25.32 18.63
CA TRP A 132 -23.90 25.61 19.81
C TRP A 132 -23.11 26.92 19.63
N ALA A 133 -22.48 27.15 18.49
CA ALA A 133 -21.71 28.36 18.19
C ALA A 133 -22.60 29.63 18.26
N ASN A 134 -23.79 29.56 17.66
CA ASN A 134 -24.77 30.64 17.72
C ASN A 134 -25.18 31.00 19.16
N THR A 135 -25.32 29.99 20.01
CA THR A 135 -25.57 30.19 21.43
C THR A 135 -24.39 30.87 22.13
N GLY A 136 -23.16 30.45 21.78
CA GLY A 136 -21.92 31.09 22.30
C GLY A 136 -21.84 32.56 21.93
N TYR A 137 -22.10 32.94 20.69
CA TYR A 137 -22.14 34.33 20.25
C TYR A 137 -23.20 35.14 21.03
N SER A 138 -24.43 34.61 21.17
CA SER A 138 -25.49 35.27 21.96
C SER A 138 -25.07 35.51 23.41
N ILE A 139 -24.35 34.57 24.03
CA ILE A 139 -23.84 34.71 25.39
C ILE A 139 -22.78 35.81 25.46
N MET A 140 -21.82 35.85 24.55
CA MET A 140 -20.78 36.89 24.51
C MET A 140 -21.38 38.29 24.34
N ASP A 141 -22.41 38.44 23.51
CA ASP A 141 -23.13 39.71 23.33
C ASP A 141 -23.85 40.13 24.61
N LYS A 142 -24.52 39.22 25.32
CA LYS A 142 -25.13 39.52 26.63
C LYS A 142 -24.10 39.98 27.69
N ILE A 143 -22.93 39.32 27.73
CA ILE A 143 -21.86 39.69 28.64
C ILE A 143 -21.37 41.13 28.36
N LYS A 144 -21.15 41.45 27.08
CA LYS A 144 -20.74 42.81 26.66
C LYS A 144 -21.79 43.86 27.00
N ALA A 145 -23.08 43.51 26.86
CA ALA A 145 -24.19 44.37 27.24
C ALA A 145 -24.39 44.51 28.76
N GLY A 146 -23.60 43.85 29.58
CA GLY A 146 -23.69 43.90 31.05
C GLY A 146 -24.79 42.98 31.63
N GLN A 147 -25.42 42.14 30.83
CA GLN A 147 -26.51 41.20 31.24
C GLN A 147 -25.91 39.88 31.76
N LYS A 148 -25.05 39.96 32.81
CA LYS A 148 -24.31 38.77 33.28
C LYS A 148 -25.20 37.66 33.80
N ASP A 149 -26.26 37.95 34.54
CA ASP A 149 -27.17 36.90 35.06
C ASP A 149 -27.85 36.13 33.93
N GLY A 150 -28.31 36.83 32.89
CA GLY A 150 -28.90 36.22 31.71
C GLY A 150 -27.92 35.42 30.85
N ALA A 151 -26.64 35.84 30.83
CA ALA A 151 -25.56 35.12 30.20
C ALA A 151 -25.24 33.82 30.94
N VAL A 152 -25.15 33.86 32.28
CA VAL A 152 -24.90 32.69 33.13
C VAL A 152 -26.04 31.68 33.02
N ASP A 153 -27.30 32.14 33.05
CA ASP A 153 -28.46 31.29 32.85
C ASP A 153 -28.42 30.57 31.49
N GLN A 154 -28.08 31.29 30.44
CA GLN A 154 -27.99 30.72 29.10
C GLN A 154 -26.76 29.75 28.96
N ILE A 155 -25.67 29.96 29.65
CA ILE A 155 -24.55 29.00 29.71
C ILE A 155 -25.02 27.69 30.33
N ILE A 156 -25.78 27.74 31.42
CA ILE A 156 -26.18 26.55 32.15
C ILE A 156 -27.29 25.79 31.41
N ASN A 157 -28.33 26.52 30.97
CA ASN A 157 -29.55 25.90 30.49
C ASN A 157 -29.54 25.63 28.96
N GLU A 158 -28.69 26.31 28.17
CA GLU A 158 -28.66 26.13 26.72
C GLU A 158 -27.27 25.71 26.21
N CYS A 159 -26.22 26.45 26.54
CA CYS A 159 -24.88 26.24 25.98
C CYS A 159 -24.29 24.89 26.43
N THR A 160 -24.37 24.56 27.72
CA THR A 160 -23.83 23.32 28.27
C THR A 160 -24.54 22.05 27.72
N PRO A 161 -25.87 21.97 27.65
CA PRO A 161 -26.54 20.85 27.01
C PRO A 161 -26.19 20.69 25.52
N LYS A 162 -26.12 21.79 24.76
CA LYS A 162 -25.72 21.78 23.35
C LYS A 162 -24.25 21.33 23.19
N LEU A 163 -23.34 21.80 24.07
CA LEU A 163 -21.97 21.33 24.11
C LEU A 163 -21.87 19.83 24.32
N ASN A 164 -22.62 19.30 25.30
CA ASN A 164 -22.63 17.88 25.58
C ASN A 164 -23.12 17.07 24.36
N LYS A 165 -24.17 17.55 23.67
CA LYS A 165 -24.65 16.93 22.44
C LYS A 165 -23.59 16.91 21.34
N THR A 166 -22.88 18.02 21.11
CA THR A 166 -21.79 18.06 20.10
C THR A 166 -20.66 17.12 20.44
N VAL A 167 -20.28 17.03 21.73
CA VAL A 167 -19.23 16.11 22.20
C VAL A 167 -19.66 14.64 22.03
N GLU A 168 -20.95 14.33 22.27
CA GLU A 168 -21.49 12.98 22.07
C GLU A 168 -21.45 12.57 20.60
N LEU A 169 -21.96 13.42 19.71
CA LEU A 169 -21.89 13.19 18.26
C LEU A 169 -20.45 13.06 17.75
N ALA A 170 -19.53 13.87 18.29
CA ALA A 170 -18.11 13.73 17.96
C ALA A 170 -17.55 12.36 18.36
N LYS A 171 -17.94 11.82 19.54
CA LYS A 171 -17.52 10.49 19.98
C LYS A 171 -18.07 9.36 19.10
N GLU A 172 -19.29 9.51 18.59
CA GLU A 172 -19.87 8.54 17.66
C GLU A 172 -19.07 8.52 16.33
N ILE A 173 -18.72 9.70 15.84
CA ILE A 173 -17.87 9.81 14.62
C ILE A 173 -16.45 9.31 14.91
N ASP A 174 -15.83 9.63 16.05
CA ASP A 174 -14.54 9.09 16.48
C ASP A 174 -14.56 7.55 16.41
N LYS A 175 -15.59 6.91 16.99
CA LYS A 175 -15.72 5.46 16.97
C LYS A 175 -15.81 4.90 15.55
N LEU A 176 -16.57 5.55 14.68
CA LEU A 176 -16.67 5.16 13.27
C LEU A 176 -15.33 5.31 12.53
N THR A 177 -14.62 6.40 12.77
CA THR A 177 -13.30 6.64 12.16
C THR A 177 -12.25 5.67 12.69
N ASP A 178 -12.27 5.33 13.98
CA ASP A 178 -11.41 4.31 14.58
C ASP A 178 -11.65 2.92 13.97
N GLU A 179 -12.91 2.51 13.79
CA GLU A 179 -13.28 1.25 13.14
C GLU A 179 -12.78 1.22 11.67
N ARG A 180 -12.96 2.30 10.93
CA ARG A 180 -12.45 2.44 9.55
C ARG A 180 -10.93 2.44 9.49
N SER A 181 -10.27 3.07 10.46
CA SER A 181 -8.82 3.06 10.60
C SER A 181 -8.30 1.64 10.80
N LEU A 182 -8.89 0.89 11.74
CA LEU A 182 -8.52 -0.49 11.99
C LEU A 182 -8.73 -1.38 10.75
N GLN A 183 -9.86 -1.24 10.05
CA GLN A 183 -10.12 -1.96 8.81
C GLN A 183 -9.10 -1.65 7.72
N ALA A 184 -8.72 -0.37 7.55
CA ALA A 184 -7.73 0.05 6.56
C ALA A 184 -6.34 -0.50 6.88
N VAL A 185 -5.93 -0.48 8.15
CA VAL A 185 -4.66 -1.03 8.62
C VAL A 185 -4.62 -2.54 8.41
N VAL A 186 -5.65 -3.28 8.84
CA VAL A 186 -5.74 -4.75 8.65
C VAL A 186 -5.73 -5.10 7.16
N SER A 187 -6.50 -4.39 6.33
CA SER A 187 -6.50 -4.60 4.88
C SER A 187 -5.11 -4.40 4.26
N THR A 188 -4.37 -3.38 4.70
CA THR A 188 -3.01 -3.11 4.24
C THR A 188 -2.05 -4.24 4.62
N TYR A 189 -2.11 -4.75 5.85
CA TYR A 189 -1.30 -5.90 6.28
C TYR A 189 -1.63 -7.17 5.50
N VAL A 190 -2.91 -7.45 5.26
CA VAL A 190 -3.34 -8.60 4.46
C VAL A 190 -2.83 -8.48 3.02
N CYS A 191 -2.98 -7.32 2.39
CA CYS A 191 -2.44 -7.07 1.04
C CYS A 191 -0.92 -7.23 0.99
N ALA A 192 -0.20 -6.73 1.98
CA ALA A 192 1.25 -6.87 2.07
C ALA A 192 1.68 -8.35 2.23
N ALA A 193 1.00 -9.11 3.10
CA ALA A 193 1.28 -10.53 3.29
C ALA A 193 1.02 -11.36 2.02
N VAL A 194 -0.12 -11.12 1.36
CA VAL A 194 -0.44 -11.79 0.08
C VAL A 194 0.59 -11.43 -0.98
N GLY A 195 0.96 -10.15 -1.09
CA GLY A 195 1.99 -9.69 -2.02
C GLY A 195 3.34 -10.37 -1.78
N LEU A 196 3.76 -10.49 -0.51
CA LEU A 196 4.99 -11.19 -0.13
C LEU A 196 4.95 -12.67 -0.54
N ILE A 197 3.85 -13.36 -0.27
CA ILE A 197 3.67 -14.77 -0.66
C ILE A 197 3.79 -14.94 -2.18
N VAL A 198 3.15 -14.06 -2.96
CA VAL A 198 3.23 -14.08 -4.43
C VAL A 198 4.67 -13.91 -4.90
N ILE A 199 5.42 -12.96 -4.33
CA ILE A 199 6.83 -12.73 -4.65
C ILE A 199 7.66 -13.98 -4.34
N ILE A 200 7.49 -14.61 -3.18
CA ILE A 200 8.21 -15.83 -2.80
C ILE A 200 7.91 -16.97 -3.78
N ILE A 201 6.64 -17.15 -4.19
CA ILE A 201 6.26 -18.16 -5.20
C ILE A 201 6.96 -17.87 -6.53
N CYS A 202 6.97 -16.61 -6.99
CA CYS A 202 7.65 -16.23 -8.22
C CYS A 202 9.16 -16.53 -8.16
N LEU A 203 9.82 -16.17 -7.04
CA LEU A 203 11.25 -16.43 -6.84
C LEU A 203 11.57 -17.92 -6.81
N THR A 204 10.76 -18.74 -6.14
CA THR A 204 10.95 -20.21 -6.11
C THR A 204 10.73 -20.84 -7.48
N CYS A 205 9.76 -20.36 -8.25
CA CYS A 205 9.55 -20.79 -9.63
C CYS A 205 10.73 -20.40 -10.52
N ALA A 206 11.20 -19.16 -10.44
CA ALA A 206 12.37 -18.70 -11.19
C ALA A 206 13.62 -19.53 -10.85
N TRP A 207 13.89 -19.77 -9.56
CA TRP A 207 14.99 -20.61 -9.11
C TRP A 207 14.95 -22.03 -9.67
N ARG A 208 13.76 -22.66 -9.65
CA ARG A 208 13.57 -24.01 -10.26
C ARG A 208 13.82 -24.00 -11.76
N LEU A 209 13.38 -22.95 -12.46
CA LEU A 209 13.61 -22.82 -13.89
C LEU A 209 15.09 -22.64 -14.22
N ILE A 210 15.81 -21.78 -13.47
CA ILE A 210 17.25 -21.56 -13.64
C ILE A 210 18.01 -22.87 -13.45
N LYS A 211 17.75 -23.60 -12.35
CA LYS A 211 18.36 -24.93 -12.12
C LYS A 211 18.08 -25.91 -13.25
N ARG A 212 16.84 -25.95 -13.75
CA ARG A 212 16.44 -26.85 -14.84
C ARG A 212 17.14 -26.48 -16.16
N THR A 213 17.24 -25.18 -16.46
CA THR A 213 17.91 -24.67 -17.67
C THR A 213 19.40 -24.93 -17.56
N GLY A 214 20.01 -24.66 -16.40
CA GLY A 214 21.44 -24.93 -16.17
C GLY A 214 21.78 -26.42 -16.34
N LYS A 215 20.99 -27.32 -15.75
CA LYS A 215 21.16 -28.76 -15.94
C LYS A 215 21.01 -29.17 -17.41
N PHE A 216 20.01 -28.63 -18.10
CA PHE A 216 19.81 -28.90 -19.53
C PHE A 216 21.03 -28.43 -20.39
N VAL A 217 21.60 -27.29 -20.08
CA VAL A 217 22.82 -26.80 -20.74
C VAL A 217 24.00 -27.73 -20.46
N LEU A 218 24.20 -28.14 -19.20
CA LEU A 218 25.28 -29.07 -18.83
C LEU A 218 25.15 -30.39 -19.59
N ASP A 219 24.01 -31.07 -19.50
CA ASP A 219 23.78 -32.38 -20.10
C ASP A 219 23.84 -32.34 -21.67
N THR A 220 23.49 -31.20 -22.26
CA THR A 220 23.39 -31.08 -23.72
C THR A 220 24.70 -30.59 -24.36
N PHE A 221 25.56 -29.91 -23.61
CA PHE A 221 26.77 -29.28 -24.15
C PHE A 221 28.06 -29.81 -23.55
N LEU A 222 28.19 -29.75 -22.21
CA LEU A 222 29.46 -30.07 -21.57
C LEU A 222 29.80 -31.57 -21.71
N GLU A 223 28.83 -32.46 -21.46
CA GLU A 223 29.11 -33.91 -21.61
C GLU A 223 29.55 -34.29 -23.00
N PRO A 224 28.82 -33.94 -24.11
CA PRO A 224 29.30 -34.24 -25.46
C PRO A 224 30.61 -33.54 -25.82
N LEU A 225 30.84 -32.32 -25.34
CA LEU A 225 32.09 -31.60 -25.66
C LEU A 225 33.31 -32.26 -24.99
N HIS A 226 33.18 -32.69 -23.74
CA HIS A 226 34.25 -33.43 -23.06
C HIS A 226 34.49 -34.77 -23.75
N ALA A 227 33.45 -35.49 -24.15
CA ALA A 227 33.66 -36.76 -24.91
C ALA A 227 34.40 -36.52 -26.23
N ILE A 228 34.11 -35.44 -26.93
CA ILE A 228 34.83 -35.08 -28.19
C ILE A 228 36.29 -34.70 -27.87
N GLU A 229 36.51 -33.93 -26.79
CA GLU A 229 37.85 -33.48 -26.32
C GLU A 229 38.70 -34.68 -25.92
N ASP A 230 38.17 -35.65 -25.16
CA ASP A 230 38.87 -36.84 -24.73
C ASP A 230 39.34 -37.68 -25.91
N VAL A 231 38.45 -37.91 -26.88
CA VAL A 231 38.78 -38.67 -28.10
C VAL A 231 39.80 -37.90 -28.94
N ALA A 232 39.67 -36.58 -29.08
CA ALA A 232 40.67 -35.75 -29.79
C ALA A 232 42.02 -35.82 -29.12
N LYS A 233 42.11 -35.86 -27.80
CA LYS A 233 43.37 -36.01 -27.04
C LYS A 233 43.97 -37.41 -27.28
N GLU A 234 43.21 -38.47 -27.17
CA GLU A 234 43.68 -39.84 -27.45
C GLU A 234 44.23 -39.99 -28.85
N LEU A 235 43.65 -39.33 -29.86
CA LEU A 235 44.17 -39.27 -31.21
C LEU A 235 45.56 -38.62 -31.29
N THR A 236 45.79 -37.51 -30.54
CA THR A 236 47.06 -36.84 -30.50
C THR A 236 48.15 -37.71 -29.82
N GLU A 237 47.73 -38.63 -28.95
CA GLU A 237 48.60 -39.60 -28.28
C GLU A 237 48.83 -40.88 -29.13
N GLY A 238 48.27 -40.94 -30.34
CA GLY A 238 48.45 -42.03 -31.28
C GLY A 238 47.49 -43.22 -31.10
N ASN A 239 46.45 -43.10 -30.26
CA ASN A 239 45.44 -44.11 -30.05
C ASN A 239 44.34 -43.99 -31.13
N LEU A 240 44.43 -44.77 -32.18
CA LEU A 240 43.43 -44.83 -33.28
C LEU A 240 42.27 -45.77 -33.02
N HIS A 241 42.15 -46.37 -31.81
CA HIS A 241 41.08 -47.28 -31.49
C HIS A 241 39.98 -46.63 -30.61
N SER A 242 40.05 -45.30 -30.42
CA SER A 242 39.05 -44.56 -29.64
C SER A 242 37.69 -44.57 -30.35
N THR A 243 36.62 -44.75 -29.60
CA THR A 243 35.25 -44.73 -30.15
C THR A 243 34.46 -43.53 -29.61
N LEU A 244 33.84 -42.75 -30.51
CA LEU A 244 32.99 -41.62 -30.16
C LEU A 244 31.54 -41.93 -30.51
N ASP A 245 30.72 -42.26 -29.50
CA ASP A 245 29.31 -42.70 -29.72
C ASP A 245 28.31 -41.54 -29.84
N TYR A 246 28.76 -40.29 -29.62
CA TYR A 246 27.86 -39.12 -29.68
C TYR A 246 27.34 -38.89 -31.11
N LYS A 247 26.00 -38.94 -31.27
CA LYS A 247 25.27 -38.73 -32.54
C LYS A 247 24.21 -37.65 -32.32
N SER A 248 24.26 -36.56 -33.05
CA SER A 248 23.28 -35.47 -33.06
C SER A 248 23.29 -34.79 -34.43
N ASP A 249 22.17 -34.15 -34.79
CA ASP A 249 22.08 -33.35 -36.03
C ASP A 249 22.51 -31.92 -35.86
N ASP A 250 23.00 -31.55 -34.66
CA ASP A 250 23.50 -30.22 -34.33
C ASP A 250 24.97 -30.01 -34.69
N GLU A 251 25.54 -28.87 -34.31
CA GLU A 251 26.92 -28.49 -34.55
C GLU A 251 27.91 -29.44 -33.88
N LEU A 252 27.60 -29.96 -32.69
CA LEU A 252 28.42 -30.93 -31.95
C LEU A 252 28.40 -32.30 -32.63
N GLY A 253 27.24 -32.70 -33.15
CA GLY A 253 27.10 -33.94 -33.91
C GLY A 253 27.92 -33.92 -35.19
N ARG A 254 27.97 -32.77 -35.89
CA ARG A 254 28.83 -32.62 -37.09
C ARG A 254 30.33 -32.66 -36.74
N LEU A 255 30.72 -32.04 -35.62
CA LEU A 255 32.10 -32.10 -35.11
C LEU A 255 32.47 -33.54 -34.75
N ALA A 256 31.63 -34.25 -34.03
CA ALA A 256 31.81 -35.65 -33.66
C ALA A 256 31.93 -36.56 -34.89
N HIS A 257 31.11 -36.28 -35.95
CA HIS A 257 31.18 -37.03 -37.22
C HIS A 257 32.49 -36.78 -37.93
N SER A 258 32.94 -35.54 -38.01
CA SER A 258 34.25 -35.16 -38.61
C SER A 258 35.39 -35.84 -37.88
N LEU A 259 35.38 -35.85 -36.54
CA LEU A 259 36.39 -36.52 -35.74
C LEU A 259 36.40 -38.04 -35.96
N ARG A 260 35.22 -38.69 -36.00
CA ARG A 260 35.11 -40.13 -36.34
C ARG A 260 35.66 -40.51 -37.72
N ASN A 261 35.54 -39.60 -38.68
CA ASN A 261 36.06 -39.87 -40.05
C ASN A 261 37.59 -39.66 -40.13
N SER A 262 38.20 -39.12 -39.07
CA SER A 262 39.62 -38.87 -38.97
C SER A 262 40.37 -39.99 -38.20
N ILE A 263 39.62 -40.89 -37.57
CA ILE A 263 40.08 -42.11 -36.89
C ILE A 263 40.04 -43.27 -37.91
#